data_dc7ab964751113ef773f31606bbb360c
#
_entry.id   dc7ab964751113ef773f31606bbb360c
#
_cell.length_a   1.000
_cell.length_b   1.000
_cell.length_c   1.000
_cell.angle_alpha   90.00
_cell.angle_beta   90.00
_cell.angle_gamma   90.00
#
_symmetry.space_group_name_H-M   'P 1'
#
loop_
_entity.id
_entity.type
_entity.pdbx_description
1 polymer ?
#
loop_
_entity_poly.entity_id
_entity_poly.type
_entity_poly.pdbx_seq_one_letter_code
_entity_poly.pdbx_strand_id
1 'polypeptide(L)'
;MAKGTHSYVEDQRNENIIIYINGEFFPRNEAKISVFDSGFLLGDGVWEGIRLHNGKLCFIEEHIQRLYHGAEKLKIEIGMSESELINLLYETLKVNKMHTDIHIRLIVSRGLKRTPYQHPNANVGGASIVIIPEYKKADAALLSKGIRLCLVDTIRGSQNSQDPRLNTLSKLNCIFGCLEADEKGFDEGIMLDVNGYVSTCNSTNFFLVKKGEVWTSTGEFCLPGITRGNVIKLCLENHIPVFEKNFKIEDVYAADEVFVTGTFAGVIPAIQVNDTTIGNKNCGELTEKLYHLYKSKIATLYPGEQN
;
A
#
# COMPACT_ATOMS: atom_id res chain seq x y z
N MET A 1 -2.76 18.64 2.51
CA MET A 1 -1.61 17.76 2.87
C MET A 1 -2.17 16.36 3.15
N ALA A 2 -1.42 15.31 2.79
CA ALA A 2 -1.80 13.96 3.17
C ALA A 2 -1.83 13.81 4.70
N LYS A 3 -2.79 13.06 5.24
CA LYS A 3 -2.97 12.81 6.67
C LYS A 3 -2.64 11.35 7.00
N GLY A 4 -2.53 11.04 8.29
CA GLY A 4 -2.36 9.66 8.77
C GLY A 4 -1.12 8.98 8.21
N THR A 5 -1.26 7.71 7.80
CA THR A 5 -0.18 6.85 7.31
C THR A 5 0.49 7.35 6.04
N HIS A 6 -0.14 8.27 5.32
CA HIS A 6 0.39 8.90 4.11
C HIS A 6 0.99 10.29 4.36
N SER A 7 1.06 10.76 5.62
CA SER A 7 1.76 11.98 5.98
C SER A 7 3.24 11.90 5.60
N TYR A 8 3.72 12.91 4.90
CA TYR A 8 5.12 13.00 4.47
C TYR A 8 5.59 14.45 4.48
N VAL A 9 6.90 14.61 4.52
CA VAL A 9 7.56 15.91 4.36
C VAL A 9 7.65 16.20 2.87
N GLU A 10 7.16 17.37 2.44
CA GLU A 10 7.28 17.81 1.04
C GLU A 10 8.75 17.96 0.66
N ASP A 11 9.10 17.55 -0.56
CA ASP A 11 10.45 17.60 -1.07
C ASP A 11 10.45 18.28 -2.44
N GLN A 12 11.09 19.44 -2.52
CA GLN A 12 11.16 20.27 -3.74
C GLN A 12 11.83 19.55 -4.91
N ARG A 13 12.66 18.53 -4.66
CA ARG A 13 13.29 17.73 -5.73
C ARG A 13 12.23 17.03 -6.59
N ASN A 14 11.02 16.81 -6.07
CA ASN A 14 9.92 16.20 -6.80
C ASN A 14 9.37 17.07 -7.94
N GLU A 15 9.69 18.36 -7.99
CA GLU A 15 9.31 19.23 -9.11
C GLU A 15 10.04 18.86 -10.41
N ASN A 16 11.23 18.29 -10.28
CA ASN A 16 12.14 18.01 -11.40
C ASN A 16 12.36 16.51 -11.66
N ILE A 17 11.50 15.64 -11.14
CA ILE A 17 11.61 14.19 -11.37
C ILE A 17 11.29 13.85 -12.83
N ILE A 18 11.93 12.78 -13.28
CA ILE A 18 11.69 12.16 -14.58
C ILE A 18 10.81 10.94 -14.39
N ILE A 19 9.73 10.85 -15.16
CA ILE A 19 8.73 9.79 -15.14
C ILE A 19 8.88 8.94 -16.40
N TYR A 20 8.86 7.62 -16.23
CA TYR A 20 8.83 6.68 -17.35
C TYR A 20 7.39 6.42 -17.80
N ILE A 21 7.16 6.48 -19.11
CA ILE A 21 5.87 6.12 -19.74
C ILE A 21 6.15 5.37 -21.04
N ASN A 22 5.77 4.10 -21.14
CA ASN A 22 5.73 3.31 -22.37
C ASN A 22 7.00 3.37 -23.25
N GLY A 23 8.19 3.27 -22.67
CA GLY A 23 9.46 3.25 -23.40
C GLY A 23 10.21 4.59 -23.39
N GLU A 24 9.62 5.68 -22.91
CA GLU A 24 10.21 7.01 -22.92
C GLU A 24 10.25 7.64 -21.53
N PHE A 25 11.16 8.59 -21.33
CA PHE A 25 11.34 9.34 -20.10
C PHE A 25 10.91 10.79 -20.28
N PHE A 26 10.01 11.28 -19.41
CA PHE A 26 9.45 12.61 -19.48
C PHE A 26 9.69 13.40 -18.20
N PRO A 27 10.02 14.72 -18.28
CA PRO A 27 9.91 15.62 -17.14
C PRO A 27 8.48 15.57 -16.55
N ARG A 28 8.36 15.72 -15.24
CA ARG A 28 7.06 15.61 -14.52
C ARG A 28 5.93 16.43 -15.15
N ASN A 29 6.21 17.65 -15.58
CA ASN A 29 5.21 18.56 -16.16
C ASN A 29 4.80 18.18 -17.59
N GLU A 30 5.56 17.31 -18.25
CA GLU A 30 5.30 16.82 -19.63
C GLU A 30 4.74 15.40 -19.64
N ALA A 31 4.88 14.66 -18.51
CA ALA A 31 4.39 13.30 -18.38
C ALA A 31 2.86 13.24 -18.46
N LYS A 32 2.34 12.68 -19.53
CA LYS A 32 0.89 12.61 -19.83
C LYS A 32 0.53 11.22 -20.30
N ILE A 33 -0.66 10.77 -19.91
CA ILE A 33 -1.28 9.56 -20.44
C ILE A 33 -2.42 9.94 -21.39
N SER A 34 -2.68 9.08 -22.37
CA SER A 34 -3.80 9.29 -23.30
C SER A 34 -5.14 9.25 -22.55
N VAL A 35 -6.09 10.11 -22.93
CA VAL A 35 -7.47 10.04 -22.46
C VAL A 35 -8.20 8.75 -22.88
N PHE A 36 -7.64 8.00 -23.83
CA PHE A 36 -8.12 6.68 -24.23
C PHE A 36 -7.43 5.52 -23.50
N ASP A 37 -6.57 5.78 -22.51
CA ASP A 37 -6.00 4.72 -21.69
C ASP A 37 -7.08 4.08 -20.82
N SER A 38 -7.11 2.73 -20.79
CA SER A 38 -8.10 1.97 -20.04
C SER A 38 -8.01 2.16 -18.53
N GLY A 39 -6.82 2.43 -18.01
CA GLY A 39 -6.61 2.79 -16.60
C GLY A 39 -7.28 4.12 -16.26
N PHE A 40 -7.13 5.15 -17.13
CA PHE A 40 -7.81 6.44 -16.96
C PHE A 40 -9.32 6.32 -17.11
N LEU A 41 -9.80 5.63 -18.16
CA LEU A 41 -11.24 5.53 -18.46
C LEU A 41 -12.01 4.67 -17.45
N LEU A 42 -11.43 3.58 -16.97
CA LEU A 42 -12.16 2.50 -16.30
C LEU A 42 -11.50 1.99 -15.00
N GLY A 43 -10.31 2.46 -14.66
CA GLY A 43 -9.53 1.85 -13.59
C GLY A 43 -9.05 0.42 -13.91
N ASP A 44 -8.95 0.08 -15.21
CA ASP A 44 -8.59 -1.27 -15.69
C ASP A 44 -7.07 -1.42 -15.75
N GLY A 45 -6.52 -1.94 -14.66
CA GLY A 45 -5.08 -2.15 -14.50
C GLY A 45 -4.71 -2.52 -13.08
N VAL A 46 -3.41 -2.69 -12.85
CA VAL A 46 -2.79 -3.03 -11.57
C VAL A 46 -1.68 -2.03 -11.24
N TRP A 47 -1.30 -1.97 -9.97
CA TRP A 47 -0.24 -1.07 -9.56
C TRP A 47 0.50 -1.58 -8.32
N GLU A 48 1.70 -1.06 -8.09
CA GLU A 48 2.47 -1.29 -6.88
C GLU A 48 3.04 0.03 -6.32
N GLY A 49 3.15 0.05 -4.98
CA GLY A 49 3.93 1.06 -4.26
C GLY A 49 5.18 0.41 -3.69
N ILE A 50 6.36 0.83 -4.10
CA ILE A 50 7.64 0.19 -3.77
C ILE A 50 8.56 1.22 -3.10
N ARG A 51 9.30 0.80 -2.07
CA ARG A 51 10.29 1.65 -1.41
C ARG A 51 11.69 1.37 -1.92
N LEU A 52 12.47 2.44 -2.13
CA LEU A 52 13.91 2.34 -2.28
C LEU A 52 14.59 2.72 -0.97
N HIS A 53 15.51 1.88 -0.52
CA HIS A 53 16.34 2.12 0.64
C HIS A 53 17.78 1.73 0.31
N ASN A 54 18.73 2.65 0.50
CA ASN A 54 20.15 2.46 0.22
C ASN A 54 20.43 1.81 -1.15
N GLY A 55 19.84 2.38 -2.21
CA GLY A 55 20.04 1.90 -3.58
C GLY A 55 19.34 0.60 -3.92
N LYS A 56 18.58 -0.01 -3.00
CA LYS A 56 17.90 -1.29 -3.21
C LYS A 56 16.39 -1.15 -3.07
N LEU A 57 15.65 -1.76 -3.98
CA LEU A 57 14.19 -1.85 -3.94
C LEU A 57 13.77 -2.87 -2.87
N CYS A 58 13.02 -2.41 -1.87
CA CYS A 58 12.62 -3.26 -0.74
C CYS A 58 11.54 -4.26 -1.15
N PHE A 59 11.77 -5.55 -0.88
CA PHE A 59 10.84 -6.65 -1.16
C PHE A 59 10.36 -6.67 -2.62
N ILE A 60 11.29 -6.40 -3.54
CA ILE A 60 10.93 -6.18 -4.95
C ILE A 60 10.30 -7.42 -5.58
N GLU A 61 10.82 -8.60 -5.27
CA GLU A 61 10.32 -9.86 -5.81
C GLU A 61 8.84 -10.07 -5.42
N GLU A 62 8.49 -9.85 -4.15
CA GLU A 62 7.11 -10.01 -3.67
C GLU A 62 6.18 -8.96 -4.30
N HIS A 63 6.66 -7.73 -4.50
CA HIS A 63 5.88 -6.68 -5.16
C HIS A 63 5.61 -7.03 -6.63
N ILE A 64 6.63 -7.47 -7.36
CA ILE A 64 6.52 -7.81 -8.78
C ILE A 64 5.67 -9.07 -8.97
N GLN A 65 5.87 -10.12 -8.18
CA GLN A 65 5.02 -11.31 -8.21
C GLN A 65 3.54 -10.96 -7.98
N ARG A 66 3.23 -10.08 -7.01
CA ARG A 66 1.84 -9.63 -6.76
C ARG A 66 1.27 -8.82 -7.93
N LEU A 67 2.10 -7.96 -8.56
CA LEU A 67 1.70 -7.21 -9.75
C LEU A 67 1.33 -8.16 -10.90
N TYR A 68 2.22 -9.11 -11.21
CA TYR A 68 2.01 -10.08 -12.28
C TYR A 68 0.84 -11.01 -12.01
N HIS A 69 0.66 -11.46 -10.77
CA HIS A 69 -0.53 -12.21 -10.37
C HIS A 69 -1.81 -11.41 -10.60
N GLY A 70 -1.82 -10.12 -10.23
CA GLY A 70 -2.95 -9.24 -10.47
C GLY A 70 -3.24 -9.04 -11.96
N ALA A 71 -2.20 -8.83 -12.77
CA ALA A 71 -2.30 -8.69 -14.22
C ALA A 71 -2.85 -9.97 -14.87
N GLU A 72 -2.36 -11.15 -14.46
CA GLU A 72 -2.85 -12.46 -14.92
C GLU A 72 -4.34 -12.63 -14.62
N LYS A 73 -4.80 -12.33 -13.40
CA LYS A 73 -6.22 -12.40 -13.02
C LYS A 73 -7.10 -11.48 -13.84
N LEU A 74 -6.59 -10.31 -14.22
CA LEU A 74 -7.27 -9.38 -15.11
C LEU A 74 -7.05 -9.70 -16.61
N LYS A 75 -6.25 -10.72 -16.93
CA LYS A 75 -5.86 -11.06 -18.31
C LYS A 75 -5.20 -9.87 -19.02
N ILE A 76 -4.27 -9.22 -18.34
CA ILE A 76 -3.42 -8.15 -18.88
C ILE A 76 -2.05 -8.75 -19.16
N GLU A 77 -1.63 -8.73 -20.42
CA GLU A 77 -0.27 -9.09 -20.83
C GLU A 77 0.62 -7.86 -20.68
N ILE A 78 1.58 -7.91 -19.74
CA ILE A 78 2.48 -6.78 -19.44
C ILE A 78 3.46 -6.54 -20.59
N GLY A 79 3.80 -7.58 -21.34
CA GLY A 79 4.67 -7.50 -22.51
C GLY A 79 6.17 -7.50 -22.19
N MET A 80 6.55 -7.72 -20.94
CA MET A 80 7.94 -7.92 -20.49
C MET A 80 7.98 -8.91 -19.33
N SER A 81 9.14 -9.49 -19.07
CA SER A 81 9.38 -10.36 -17.92
C SER A 81 9.50 -9.58 -16.61
N GLU A 82 9.36 -10.27 -15.48
CA GLU A 82 9.57 -9.70 -14.15
C GLU A 82 10.95 -9.05 -14.02
N SER A 83 11.99 -9.70 -14.52
CA SER A 83 13.36 -9.19 -14.48
C SER A 83 13.57 -7.94 -15.35
N GLU A 84 12.95 -7.86 -16.51
CA GLU A 84 12.98 -6.66 -17.36
C GLU A 84 12.29 -5.49 -16.67
N LEU A 85 11.14 -5.72 -16.02
CA LEU A 85 10.44 -4.68 -15.29
C LEU A 85 11.23 -4.20 -14.06
N ILE A 86 11.90 -5.10 -13.34
CA ILE A 86 12.79 -4.74 -12.23
C ILE A 86 13.97 -3.88 -12.74
N ASN A 87 14.59 -4.27 -13.84
CA ASN A 87 15.67 -3.49 -14.46
C ASN A 87 15.20 -2.10 -14.87
N LEU A 88 13.99 -1.98 -15.41
CA LEU A 88 13.38 -0.71 -15.79
C LEU A 88 13.13 0.21 -14.59
N LEU A 89 12.72 -0.35 -13.44
CA LEU A 89 12.62 0.40 -12.19
C LEU A 89 13.98 0.98 -11.77
N TYR A 90 15.05 0.18 -11.83
CA TYR A 90 16.40 0.66 -11.51
C TYR A 90 16.91 1.69 -12.54
N GLU A 91 16.60 1.52 -13.82
CA GLU A 91 16.92 2.52 -14.86
C GLU A 91 16.23 3.86 -14.57
N THR A 92 14.93 3.83 -14.21
CA THR A 92 14.18 5.03 -13.84
C THR A 92 14.80 5.74 -12.63
N LEU A 93 15.24 4.99 -11.63
CA LEU A 93 15.94 5.54 -10.45
C LEU A 93 17.29 6.13 -10.83
N LYS A 94 18.05 5.49 -11.71
CA LYS A 94 19.35 5.96 -12.21
C LYS A 94 19.23 7.28 -12.97
N VAL A 95 18.23 7.39 -13.86
CA VAL A 95 17.94 8.63 -14.61
C VAL A 95 17.66 9.79 -13.65
N ASN A 96 16.96 9.52 -12.55
CA ASN A 96 16.65 10.50 -11.50
C ASN A 96 17.77 10.69 -10.47
N LYS A 97 18.88 9.94 -10.52
CA LYS A 97 19.97 9.93 -9.52
C LYS A 97 19.45 9.68 -8.09
N MET A 98 18.45 8.83 -7.97
CA MET A 98 17.78 8.50 -6.70
C MET A 98 18.46 7.33 -6.02
N HIS A 99 18.68 7.43 -4.68
CA HIS A 99 19.39 6.40 -3.91
C HIS A 99 18.61 5.93 -2.66
N THR A 100 17.94 6.82 -1.94
CA THR A 100 17.21 6.46 -0.72
C THR A 100 16.02 7.39 -0.47
N ASP A 101 15.12 6.99 0.42
CA ASP A 101 13.88 7.70 0.75
C ASP A 101 12.96 7.94 -0.45
N ILE A 102 12.96 6.99 -1.40
CA ILE A 102 12.10 7.06 -2.57
C ILE A 102 10.89 6.15 -2.39
N HIS A 103 9.74 6.62 -2.84
CA HIS A 103 8.54 5.84 -3.03
C HIS A 103 8.18 5.81 -4.51
N ILE A 104 8.09 4.62 -5.06
CA ILE A 104 7.79 4.43 -6.48
C ILE A 104 6.34 3.99 -6.61
N ARG A 105 5.60 4.65 -7.51
CA ARG A 105 4.33 4.20 -8.03
C ARG A 105 4.56 3.54 -9.39
N LEU A 106 4.45 2.22 -9.44
CA LEU A 106 4.44 1.45 -10.67
C LEU A 106 2.99 1.18 -11.07
N ILE A 107 2.60 1.56 -12.27
CA ILE A 107 1.24 1.39 -12.81
C ILE A 107 1.33 0.60 -14.10
N VAL A 108 0.44 -0.39 -14.25
CA VAL A 108 0.25 -1.15 -15.49
C VAL A 108 -1.24 -1.13 -15.81
N SER A 109 -1.64 -0.42 -16.86
CA SER A 109 -3.01 -0.50 -17.38
C SER A 109 -3.08 -1.47 -18.55
N ARG A 110 -4.30 -1.86 -18.93
CA ARG A 110 -4.50 -2.66 -20.15
C ARG A 110 -4.08 -1.93 -21.43
N GLY A 111 -3.77 -0.63 -21.38
CA GLY A 111 -3.35 0.19 -22.50
C GLY A 111 -4.50 0.92 -23.21
N LEU A 112 -4.21 1.35 -24.42
CA LEU A 112 -5.10 2.22 -25.20
C LEU A 112 -6.33 1.51 -25.72
N LYS A 113 -7.44 2.21 -25.74
CA LYS A 113 -8.70 1.79 -26.38
C LYS A 113 -8.94 2.54 -27.69
N ARG A 114 -9.47 1.83 -28.67
CA ARG A 114 -9.92 2.43 -29.92
C ARG A 114 -11.15 3.33 -29.70
N THR A 115 -11.98 2.99 -28.73
CA THR A 115 -13.20 3.71 -28.34
C THR A 115 -13.44 3.53 -26.84
N PRO A 116 -14.04 4.50 -26.13
CA PRO A 116 -14.37 4.40 -24.71
C PRO A 116 -15.46 3.34 -24.45
N TYR A 117 -15.06 2.07 -24.41
CA TYR A 117 -15.94 0.95 -24.18
C TYR A 117 -15.28 -0.08 -23.26
N GLN A 118 -16.02 -0.66 -22.30
CA GLN A 118 -15.45 -1.53 -21.27
C GLN A 118 -14.87 -2.86 -21.78
N HIS A 119 -15.35 -3.36 -22.94
CA HIS A 119 -14.91 -4.65 -23.43
C HIS A 119 -13.40 -4.67 -23.78
N PRO A 120 -12.62 -5.65 -23.31
CA PRO A 120 -11.17 -5.72 -23.57
C PRO A 120 -10.80 -5.73 -25.06
N ASN A 121 -11.64 -6.28 -25.94
CA ASN A 121 -11.40 -6.29 -27.39
C ASN A 121 -11.37 -4.88 -28.01
N ALA A 122 -11.80 -3.84 -27.29
CA ALA A 122 -11.65 -2.46 -27.72
C ALA A 122 -10.22 -1.93 -27.54
N ASN A 123 -9.35 -2.66 -26.84
CA ASN A 123 -7.96 -2.27 -26.67
C ASN A 123 -7.16 -2.46 -27.96
N VAL A 124 -6.17 -1.59 -28.15
CA VAL A 124 -5.22 -1.59 -29.26
C VAL A 124 -3.79 -1.49 -28.71
N GLY A 125 -2.91 -2.31 -29.19
CA GLY A 125 -1.53 -2.39 -28.66
C GLY A 125 -1.41 -3.18 -27.37
N GLY A 126 -0.29 -2.98 -26.67
CA GLY A 126 0.05 -3.60 -25.40
C GLY A 126 -0.38 -2.81 -24.16
N ALA A 127 0.00 -3.31 -22.99
CA ALA A 127 -0.20 -2.61 -21.72
C ALA A 127 0.53 -1.26 -21.70
N SER A 128 -0.04 -0.29 -20.99
CA SER A 128 0.65 0.96 -20.66
C SER A 128 1.36 0.81 -19.33
N ILE A 129 2.65 1.16 -19.28
CA ILE A 129 3.48 1.09 -18.09
C ILE A 129 3.93 2.50 -17.70
N VAL A 130 3.66 2.90 -16.46
CA VAL A 130 4.06 4.19 -15.91
C VAL A 130 4.83 3.96 -14.61
N ILE A 131 5.99 4.61 -14.47
CA ILE A 131 6.81 4.56 -13.25
C ILE A 131 7.03 5.99 -12.76
N ILE A 132 6.51 6.29 -11.57
CA ILE A 132 6.61 7.60 -10.92
C ILE A 132 7.45 7.43 -9.66
N PRO A 133 8.73 7.83 -9.65
CA PRO A 133 9.55 7.85 -8.45
C PRO A 133 9.43 9.20 -7.75
N GLU A 134 9.21 9.21 -6.44
CA GLU A 134 9.12 10.42 -5.64
C GLU A 134 10.06 10.34 -4.43
N TYR A 135 10.76 11.43 -4.12
CA TYR A 135 11.36 11.63 -2.81
C TYR A 135 10.24 11.74 -1.79
N LYS A 136 10.11 10.74 -0.92
CA LYS A 136 9.00 10.68 0.01
C LYS A 136 9.42 10.01 1.31
N LYS A 137 9.52 10.80 2.36
CA LYS A 137 9.87 10.34 3.70
C LYS A 137 8.66 10.39 4.61
N ALA A 138 8.39 9.29 5.31
CA ALA A 138 7.32 9.24 6.28
C ALA A 138 7.61 10.19 7.45
N ASP A 139 6.58 10.79 8.02
CA ASP A 139 6.72 11.63 9.22
C ASP A 139 7.18 10.74 10.40
N ALA A 140 8.36 11.04 10.93
CA ALA A 140 8.92 10.30 12.07
C ALA A 140 8.07 10.43 13.34
N ALA A 141 7.25 11.48 13.45
CA ALA A 141 6.36 11.68 14.58
C ALA A 141 5.17 10.69 14.61
N LEU A 142 4.90 9.97 13.53
CA LEU A 142 3.78 9.01 13.47
C LEU A 142 3.89 7.91 14.53
N LEU A 143 5.10 7.45 14.85
CA LEU A 143 5.29 6.44 15.91
C LEU A 143 4.90 6.97 17.29
N SER A 144 5.27 8.16 17.62
CA SER A 144 4.99 8.75 18.94
C SER A 144 3.58 9.36 19.06
N LYS A 145 3.06 9.94 17.98
CA LYS A 145 1.72 10.54 17.98
C LYS A 145 0.61 9.52 17.79
N GLY A 146 0.90 8.44 17.06
CA GLY A 146 -0.11 7.51 16.56
C GLY A 146 -1.08 8.15 15.58
N ILE A 147 -2.00 7.36 15.07
CA ILE A 147 -3.11 7.79 14.21
C ILE A 147 -4.45 7.53 14.90
N ARG A 148 -5.50 8.18 14.40
CA ARG A 148 -6.87 7.97 14.84
C ARG A 148 -7.67 7.31 13.73
N LEU A 149 -8.34 6.22 14.06
CA LEU A 149 -9.15 5.44 13.13
C LEU A 149 -10.64 5.61 13.45
N CYS A 150 -11.49 5.49 12.44
CA CYS A 150 -12.94 5.35 12.67
C CYS A 150 -13.51 4.18 11.89
N LEU A 151 -14.59 3.60 12.39
CA LEU A 151 -15.41 2.69 11.61
C LEU A 151 -16.15 3.50 10.54
N VAL A 152 -16.07 3.04 9.28
CA VAL A 152 -16.81 3.62 8.15
C VAL A 152 -17.94 2.69 7.71
N ASP A 153 -18.97 3.25 7.07
CA ASP A 153 -20.13 2.51 6.58
C ASP A 153 -19.81 1.76 5.28
N THR A 154 -18.82 2.27 4.52
CA THR A 154 -18.34 1.59 3.32
C THR A 154 -17.68 0.26 3.67
N ILE A 155 -18.28 -0.85 3.23
CA ILE A 155 -17.76 -2.22 3.41
C ILE A 155 -16.77 -2.58 2.30
N ARG A 156 -15.85 -3.51 2.58
CA ARG A 156 -14.97 -4.10 1.55
C ARG A 156 -15.76 -4.99 0.62
N GLY A 157 -15.46 -4.86 -0.68
CA GLY A 157 -16.02 -5.74 -1.68
C GLY A 157 -15.64 -7.21 -1.46
N SER A 158 -16.41 -8.11 -2.05
CA SER A 158 -16.13 -9.54 -2.07
C SER A 158 -15.43 -9.95 -3.37
N GLN A 159 -14.85 -11.16 -3.38
CA GLN A 159 -14.25 -11.75 -4.59
C GLN A 159 -15.24 -11.84 -5.76
N ASN A 160 -16.54 -11.95 -5.46
CA ASN A 160 -17.61 -12.06 -6.47
C ASN A 160 -18.04 -10.70 -7.05
N SER A 161 -17.66 -9.59 -6.42
CA SER A 161 -17.90 -8.23 -6.94
C SER A 161 -16.64 -7.65 -7.59
N GLN A 162 -15.63 -7.39 -6.79
CA GLN A 162 -14.32 -6.94 -7.21
C GLN A 162 -13.31 -7.49 -6.20
N ASP A 163 -12.49 -8.45 -6.61
CA ASP A 163 -11.58 -9.15 -5.69
C ASP A 163 -10.65 -8.17 -4.94
N PRO A 164 -10.86 -7.94 -3.63
CA PRO A 164 -10.10 -6.98 -2.86
C PRO A 164 -8.65 -7.39 -2.60
N ARG A 165 -8.29 -8.64 -2.95
CA ARG A 165 -6.93 -9.16 -2.86
C ARG A 165 -6.04 -8.72 -4.03
N LEU A 166 -6.63 -8.20 -5.10
CA LEU A 166 -5.91 -7.68 -6.25
C LEU A 166 -5.61 -6.18 -6.06
N ASN A 167 -4.38 -5.79 -6.33
CA ASN A 167 -3.99 -4.38 -6.25
C ASN A 167 -4.32 -3.64 -7.56
N THR A 168 -5.62 -3.49 -7.85
CA THR A 168 -6.12 -2.89 -9.08
C THR A 168 -6.12 -1.35 -9.02
N LEU A 169 -6.21 -0.70 -10.18
CA LEU A 169 -6.40 0.76 -10.29
C LEU A 169 -7.80 1.21 -9.85
N SER A 170 -8.78 0.30 -9.84
CA SER A 170 -10.14 0.59 -9.40
C SER A 170 -10.20 0.72 -7.87
N LYS A 171 -10.00 1.93 -7.35
CA LYS A 171 -9.89 2.23 -5.90
C LYS A 171 -11.09 2.96 -5.31
N LEU A 172 -12.20 3.05 -6.02
CA LEU A 172 -13.34 3.84 -5.56
C LEU A 172 -13.88 3.39 -4.19
N ASN A 173 -13.90 2.07 -3.93
CA ASN A 173 -14.26 1.53 -2.61
C ASN A 173 -13.34 2.05 -1.48
N CYS A 174 -12.03 2.11 -1.72
CA CYS A 174 -11.07 2.67 -0.75
C CYS A 174 -11.22 4.19 -0.60
N ILE A 175 -11.53 4.89 -1.71
CA ILE A 175 -11.73 6.34 -1.72
C ILE A 175 -12.97 6.70 -0.88
N PHE A 176 -14.08 5.97 -0.98
CA PHE A 176 -15.25 6.19 -0.14
C PHE A 176 -14.92 6.04 1.35
N GLY A 177 -14.24 4.98 1.74
CA GLY A 177 -13.80 4.82 3.13
C GLY A 177 -12.86 5.95 3.60
N CYS A 178 -12.02 6.48 2.70
CA CYS A 178 -11.15 7.62 2.99
C CYS A 178 -11.97 8.91 3.19
N LEU A 179 -12.96 9.18 2.32
CA LEU A 179 -13.84 10.35 2.41
C LEU A 179 -14.65 10.35 3.71
N GLU A 180 -15.26 9.22 4.05
CA GLU A 180 -16.00 9.09 5.31
C GLU A 180 -15.12 9.33 6.54
N ALA A 181 -13.87 8.82 6.53
CA ALA A 181 -12.94 9.05 7.62
C ALA A 181 -12.53 10.52 7.72
N ASP A 182 -12.27 11.18 6.59
CA ASP A 182 -11.92 12.62 6.56
C ASP A 182 -13.08 13.51 7.02
N GLU A 183 -14.31 13.22 6.59
CA GLU A 183 -15.53 13.92 7.04
C GLU A 183 -15.75 13.80 8.55
N LYS A 184 -15.45 12.61 9.14
CA LYS A 184 -15.50 12.36 10.57
C LYS A 184 -14.29 12.93 11.33
N GLY A 185 -13.29 13.49 10.64
CA GLY A 185 -12.08 14.08 11.23
C GLY A 185 -11.03 13.07 11.69
N PHE A 186 -11.03 11.85 11.13
CA PHE A 186 -10.10 10.77 11.42
C PHE A 186 -9.04 10.61 10.31
N ASP A 187 -7.97 9.86 10.60
CA ASP A 187 -6.84 9.68 9.70
C ASP A 187 -7.08 8.57 8.69
N GLU A 188 -7.74 7.46 9.09
CA GLU A 188 -8.13 6.35 8.21
C GLU A 188 -9.44 5.69 8.69
N GLY A 189 -10.15 5.07 7.74
CA GLY A 189 -11.39 4.33 7.99
C GLY A 189 -11.15 2.83 8.12
N ILE A 190 -11.64 2.22 9.20
CA ILE A 190 -11.75 0.76 9.36
C ILE A 190 -12.95 0.30 8.55
N MET A 191 -12.72 -0.64 7.65
CA MET A 191 -13.75 -1.22 6.77
C MET A 191 -14.07 -2.65 7.21
N LEU A 192 -15.34 -2.96 7.34
CA LEU A 192 -15.80 -4.33 7.57
C LEU A 192 -15.91 -5.08 6.24
N ASP A 193 -15.89 -6.40 6.30
CA ASP A 193 -16.26 -7.26 5.19
C ASP A 193 -17.79 -7.44 5.10
N VAL A 194 -18.26 -8.18 4.10
CA VAL A 194 -19.67 -8.46 3.86
C VAL A 194 -20.33 -9.29 4.98
N ASN A 195 -19.55 -9.90 5.88
CA ASN A 195 -20.00 -10.68 7.01
C ASN A 195 -19.99 -9.88 8.34
N GLY A 196 -19.56 -8.62 8.28
CA GLY A 196 -19.48 -7.73 9.44
C GLY A 196 -18.24 -7.93 10.30
N TYR A 197 -17.20 -8.59 9.80
CA TYR A 197 -15.90 -8.70 10.47
C TYR A 197 -14.95 -7.57 10.01
N VAL A 198 -14.04 -7.17 10.88
CA VAL A 198 -12.98 -6.20 10.54
C VAL A 198 -12.08 -6.80 9.48
N SER A 199 -11.99 -6.12 8.34
CA SER A 199 -11.20 -6.55 7.20
C SER A 199 -9.86 -5.84 7.12
N THR A 200 -9.88 -4.51 7.00
CA THR A 200 -8.70 -3.69 6.71
C THR A 200 -9.02 -2.22 6.95
N CYS A 201 -8.05 -1.32 6.82
CA CYS A 201 -8.35 0.10 6.61
C CYS A 201 -8.43 0.44 5.12
N ASN A 202 -8.87 1.65 4.80
CA ASN A 202 -9.01 2.11 3.41
C ASN A 202 -7.70 2.10 2.61
N SER A 203 -6.53 2.20 3.26
CA SER A 203 -5.21 2.22 2.61
C SER A 203 -4.16 1.32 3.24
N THR A 204 -4.41 0.74 4.40
CA THR A 204 -3.48 -0.08 5.18
C THR A 204 -4.12 -1.38 5.67
N ASN A 205 -3.31 -2.38 6.03
CA ASN A 205 -3.80 -3.57 6.72
C ASN A 205 -3.90 -3.30 8.22
N PHE A 206 -4.91 -3.88 8.84
CA PHE A 206 -5.28 -3.67 10.23
C PHE A 206 -4.79 -4.82 11.14
N PHE A 207 -4.30 -4.45 12.32
CA PHE A 207 -3.89 -5.36 13.38
C PHE A 207 -4.37 -4.85 14.74
N LEU A 208 -4.62 -5.78 15.66
CA LEU A 208 -4.81 -5.48 17.07
C LEU A 208 -3.95 -6.40 17.94
N VAL A 209 -3.68 -5.96 19.16
CA VAL A 209 -3.05 -6.77 20.21
C VAL A 209 -4.07 -6.95 21.33
N LYS A 210 -4.26 -8.19 21.77
CA LYS A 210 -5.14 -8.52 22.88
C LYS A 210 -4.52 -9.63 23.72
N LYS A 211 -4.24 -9.34 24.98
CA LYS A 211 -3.62 -10.28 25.94
C LYS A 211 -2.30 -10.87 25.42
N GLY A 212 -1.47 -10.06 24.78
CA GLY A 212 -0.19 -10.46 24.21
C GLY A 212 -0.27 -11.22 22.88
N GLU A 213 -1.45 -11.42 22.32
CA GLU A 213 -1.66 -12.00 21.00
C GLU A 213 -1.85 -10.92 19.94
N VAL A 214 -1.23 -11.07 18.78
CA VAL A 214 -1.43 -10.22 17.60
C VAL A 214 -2.50 -10.82 16.70
N TRP A 215 -3.54 -10.07 16.39
CA TRP A 215 -4.60 -10.52 15.49
C TRP A 215 -4.67 -9.64 14.24
N THR A 216 -4.93 -10.26 13.10
CA THR A 216 -5.26 -9.59 11.84
C THR A 216 -6.33 -10.38 11.11
N SER A 217 -7.02 -9.76 10.15
CA SER A 217 -8.05 -10.45 9.37
C SER A 217 -7.48 -11.64 8.57
N THR A 218 -8.34 -12.57 8.15
CA THR A 218 -7.95 -13.77 7.39
C THR A 218 -7.26 -13.46 6.05
N GLY A 219 -7.39 -12.23 5.55
CA GLY A 219 -6.88 -11.86 4.23
C GLY A 219 -7.86 -12.09 3.08
N GLU A 220 -9.01 -12.70 3.34
CA GLU A 220 -10.00 -13.02 2.31
C GLU A 220 -10.59 -11.76 1.66
N PHE A 221 -10.80 -10.71 2.44
CA PHE A 221 -11.43 -9.46 1.99
C PHE A 221 -10.47 -8.26 1.99
N CYS A 222 -9.17 -8.47 2.00
CA CYS A 222 -8.19 -7.39 1.94
C CYS A 222 -7.00 -7.74 1.05
N LEU A 223 -6.25 -6.70 0.67
CA LEU A 223 -5.00 -6.90 -0.05
C LEU A 223 -4.01 -7.68 0.83
N PRO A 224 -3.36 -8.75 0.31
CA PRO A 224 -2.26 -9.44 1.00
C PRO A 224 -1.04 -8.51 1.03
N GLY A 225 -1.01 -7.61 2.01
CA GLY A 225 0.02 -6.58 2.14
C GLY A 225 1.39 -7.20 2.38
N ILE A 226 2.43 -6.73 1.68
CA ILE A 226 3.80 -7.23 1.85
C ILE A 226 4.31 -6.88 3.25
N THR A 227 4.03 -5.67 3.72
CA THR A 227 4.35 -5.30 5.11
C THR A 227 3.56 -6.15 6.11
N ARG A 228 2.27 -6.42 5.86
CA ARG A 228 1.46 -7.33 6.67
C ARG A 228 2.12 -8.70 6.77
N GLY A 229 2.48 -9.31 5.65
CA GLY A 229 3.13 -10.62 5.61
C GLY A 229 4.48 -10.64 6.36
N ASN A 230 5.26 -9.57 6.24
CA ASN A 230 6.52 -9.43 6.97
C ASN A 230 6.31 -9.28 8.48
N VAL A 231 5.29 -8.56 8.93
CA VAL A 231 4.95 -8.45 10.37
C VAL A 231 4.51 -9.80 10.92
N ILE A 232 3.68 -10.56 10.20
CA ILE A 232 3.30 -11.93 10.60
C ILE A 232 4.55 -12.83 10.74
N LYS A 233 5.46 -12.79 9.75
CA LYS A 233 6.74 -13.54 9.81
C LYS A 233 7.58 -13.12 11.02
N LEU A 234 7.69 -11.82 11.29
CA LEU A 234 8.41 -11.32 12.47
C LEU A 234 7.79 -11.77 13.77
N CYS A 235 6.48 -11.85 13.88
CA CYS A 235 5.81 -12.43 15.05
C CYS A 235 6.23 -13.88 15.25
N LEU A 236 6.16 -14.70 14.20
CA LEU A 236 6.53 -16.12 14.26
C LEU A 236 8.02 -16.30 14.62
N GLU A 237 8.91 -15.55 13.96
CA GLU A 237 10.37 -15.57 14.20
C GLU A 237 10.76 -15.18 15.65
N ASN A 238 9.92 -14.36 16.31
CA ASN A 238 10.15 -13.87 17.67
C ASN A 238 9.22 -14.50 18.73
N HIS A 239 8.57 -15.63 18.40
CA HIS A 239 7.66 -16.36 19.29
C HIS A 239 6.52 -15.50 19.86
N ILE A 240 6.04 -14.52 19.09
CA ILE A 240 4.87 -13.70 19.41
C ILE A 240 3.65 -14.41 18.83
N PRO A 241 2.64 -14.78 19.64
CA PRO A 241 1.42 -15.40 19.12
C PRO A 241 0.74 -14.49 18.09
N VAL A 242 0.51 -14.99 16.89
CA VAL A 242 -0.15 -14.24 15.82
C VAL A 242 -1.23 -15.09 15.16
N PHE A 243 -2.40 -14.48 14.93
CA PHE A 243 -3.56 -15.17 14.39
C PHE A 243 -4.18 -14.38 13.22
N GLU A 244 -4.32 -15.06 12.10
CA GLU A 244 -5.14 -14.60 10.98
C GLU A 244 -6.55 -15.16 11.18
N LYS A 245 -7.47 -14.31 11.64
CA LYS A 245 -8.83 -14.75 12.02
C LYS A 245 -9.89 -13.65 11.86
N ASN A 246 -11.14 -14.04 11.85
CA ASN A 246 -12.26 -13.12 11.90
C ASN A 246 -12.44 -12.58 13.33
N PHE A 247 -12.64 -11.28 13.46
CA PHE A 247 -12.98 -10.59 14.71
C PHE A 247 -13.88 -9.38 14.40
N LYS A 248 -14.61 -8.93 15.41
CA LYS A 248 -15.57 -7.85 15.29
C LYS A 248 -15.00 -6.53 15.81
N ILE A 249 -15.73 -5.45 15.57
CA ILE A 249 -15.32 -4.11 16.03
C ILE A 249 -15.29 -4.03 17.57
N GLU A 250 -16.10 -4.82 18.28
CA GLU A 250 -16.10 -4.93 19.73
C GLU A 250 -14.75 -5.46 20.26
N ASP A 251 -14.10 -6.37 19.52
CA ASP A 251 -12.76 -6.85 19.85
C ASP A 251 -11.70 -5.75 19.71
N VAL A 252 -11.90 -4.85 18.73
CA VAL A 252 -11.03 -3.69 18.55
C VAL A 252 -11.17 -2.72 19.71
N TYR A 253 -12.39 -2.41 20.16
CA TYR A 253 -12.61 -1.55 21.32
C TYR A 253 -12.05 -2.13 22.62
N ALA A 254 -11.98 -3.46 22.72
CA ALA A 254 -11.42 -4.19 23.85
C ALA A 254 -9.95 -4.58 23.67
N ALA A 255 -9.26 -4.05 22.65
CA ALA A 255 -7.87 -4.35 22.38
C ALA A 255 -6.94 -3.56 23.31
N ASP A 256 -5.81 -4.17 23.67
CA ASP A 256 -4.74 -3.51 24.42
C ASP A 256 -3.99 -2.51 23.54
N GLU A 257 -3.76 -2.88 22.25
CA GLU A 257 -3.08 -2.07 21.25
C GLU A 257 -3.74 -2.24 19.87
N VAL A 258 -3.65 -1.23 19.03
CA VAL A 258 -4.04 -1.27 17.60
C VAL A 258 -2.94 -0.67 16.76
N PHE A 259 -2.66 -1.27 15.61
CA PHE A 259 -1.73 -0.72 14.65
C PHE A 259 -2.14 -1.08 13.21
N VAL A 260 -1.60 -0.33 12.28
CA VAL A 260 -1.78 -0.58 10.85
C VAL A 260 -0.45 -0.76 10.15
N THR A 261 -0.47 -1.41 8.97
CA THR A 261 0.75 -1.66 8.20
C THR A 261 0.60 -1.27 6.74
N GLY A 262 1.65 -0.68 6.18
CA GLY A 262 1.71 -0.31 4.76
C GLY A 262 3.13 -0.10 4.28
N THR A 263 3.36 -0.22 2.98
CA THR A 263 4.70 -0.14 2.37
C THR A 263 5.38 1.21 2.64
N PHE A 264 4.62 2.31 2.66
CA PHE A 264 5.20 3.64 2.81
C PHE A 264 5.77 3.88 4.21
N ALA A 265 4.99 3.64 5.25
CA ALA A 265 5.35 4.02 6.61
C ALA A 265 5.70 2.82 7.53
N GLY A 266 5.49 1.59 7.06
CA GLY A 266 5.79 0.39 7.83
C GLY A 266 4.70 0.07 8.84
N VAL A 267 5.04 -0.04 10.12
CA VAL A 267 4.14 -0.27 11.26
C VAL A 267 3.81 1.06 11.92
N ILE A 268 2.51 1.38 12.09
CA ILE A 268 2.05 2.64 12.67
C ILE A 268 1.00 2.37 13.74
N PRO A 269 1.21 2.84 14.98
CA PRO A 269 0.24 2.68 16.05
C PRO A 269 -1.03 3.50 15.80
N ALA A 270 -2.18 2.95 16.20
CA ALA A 270 -3.42 3.70 16.30
C ALA A 270 -3.80 3.87 17.78
N ILE A 271 -4.01 5.11 18.19
CA ILE A 271 -4.25 5.48 19.60
C ILE A 271 -5.72 5.71 19.93
N GLN A 272 -6.57 5.72 18.90
CA GLN A 272 -8.00 5.95 19.04
C GLN A 272 -8.76 5.23 17.92
N VAL A 273 -9.91 4.65 18.26
CA VAL A 273 -10.88 4.11 17.29
C VAL A 273 -12.26 4.66 17.65
N ASN A 274 -12.88 5.43 16.75
CA ASN A 274 -14.02 6.27 17.04
C ASN A 274 -13.78 7.10 18.32
N ASP A 275 -14.69 7.06 19.28
CA ASP A 275 -14.56 7.75 20.58
C ASP A 275 -13.76 6.95 21.62
N THR A 276 -13.33 5.72 21.28
CA THR A 276 -12.63 4.83 22.20
C THR A 276 -11.12 5.07 22.11
N THR A 277 -10.52 5.44 23.23
CA THR A 277 -9.06 5.48 23.38
C THR A 277 -8.52 4.05 23.44
N ILE A 278 -7.48 3.78 22.68
CA ILE A 278 -6.78 2.49 22.71
C ILE A 278 -5.57 2.61 23.65
N GLY A 279 -5.45 1.62 24.56
CA GLY A 279 -4.38 1.63 25.56
C GLY A 279 -4.30 2.95 26.35
N ASN A 280 -3.09 3.49 26.44
CA ASN A 280 -2.80 4.74 27.18
C ASN A 280 -2.61 5.97 26.26
N LYS A 281 -3.19 5.98 25.06
CA LYS A 281 -2.98 7.02 24.02
C LYS A 281 -1.52 7.10 23.52
N ASN A 282 -0.77 6.05 23.65
CA ASN A 282 0.61 5.96 23.18
C ASN A 282 0.78 4.69 22.33
N CYS A 283 1.92 4.58 21.68
CA CYS A 283 2.31 3.33 21.06
C CYS A 283 2.40 2.24 22.12
N GLY A 284 1.72 1.12 21.92
CA GLY A 284 1.81 -0.02 22.83
C GLY A 284 3.16 -0.74 22.71
N GLU A 285 3.58 -1.44 23.76
CA GLU A 285 4.90 -2.09 23.85
C GLU A 285 5.14 -3.13 22.75
N LEU A 286 4.12 -3.90 22.39
CA LEU A 286 4.26 -4.92 21.37
C LEU A 286 4.27 -4.31 19.96
N THR A 287 3.50 -3.28 19.74
CA THR A 287 3.52 -2.48 18.50
C THR A 287 4.88 -1.82 18.30
N GLU A 288 5.45 -1.21 19.36
CA GLU A 288 6.78 -0.60 19.31
C GLU A 288 7.87 -1.65 19.03
N LYS A 289 7.80 -2.81 19.70
CA LYS A 289 8.69 -3.95 19.42
C LYS A 289 8.62 -4.37 17.95
N LEU A 290 7.41 -4.54 17.39
CA LEU A 290 7.23 -4.93 15.99
C LEU A 290 7.72 -3.84 15.02
N TYR A 291 7.53 -2.57 15.35
CA TYR A 291 8.11 -1.47 14.59
C TYR A 291 9.64 -1.57 14.53
N HIS A 292 10.30 -1.76 15.66
CA HIS A 292 11.76 -1.88 15.71
C HIS A 292 12.27 -3.13 15.00
N LEU A 293 11.60 -4.27 15.15
CA LEU A 293 11.92 -5.49 14.43
C LEU A 293 11.79 -5.31 12.91
N TYR A 294 10.73 -4.65 12.45
CA TYR A 294 10.55 -4.36 11.03
C TYR A 294 11.62 -3.42 10.49
N LYS A 295 11.97 -2.36 11.24
CA LYS A 295 13.07 -1.43 10.87
C LYS A 295 14.42 -2.14 10.82
N SER A 296 14.72 -2.97 11.81
CA SER A 296 15.93 -3.81 11.83
C SER A 296 16.00 -4.75 10.64
N LYS A 297 14.89 -5.41 10.28
CA LYS A 297 14.80 -6.28 9.10
C LYS A 297 15.14 -5.51 7.82
N ILE A 298 14.57 -4.31 7.62
CA ILE A 298 14.90 -3.45 6.49
C ILE A 298 16.39 -3.10 6.48
N ALA A 299 16.96 -2.67 7.60
CA ALA A 299 18.37 -2.29 7.68
C ALA A 299 19.31 -3.48 7.41
N THR A 300 18.94 -4.67 7.85
CA THR A 300 19.71 -5.91 7.62
C THR A 300 19.65 -6.38 6.17
N LEU A 301 18.47 -6.34 5.56
CA LEU A 301 18.30 -6.79 4.16
C LEU A 301 18.86 -5.79 3.15
N TYR A 302 18.85 -4.50 3.49
CA TYR A 302 19.21 -3.40 2.60
C TYR A 302 20.24 -2.48 3.28
N PRO A 303 21.46 -3.00 3.62
CA PRO A 303 22.50 -2.21 4.26
C PRO A 303 22.96 -1.09 3.32
N GLY A 304 23.33 0.05 3.91
CA GLY A 304 24.06 1.11 3.18
C GLY A 304 25.44 0.62 2.75
N GLU A 305 26.01 1.30 1.78
CA GLU A 305 27.42 1.07 1.42
C GLU A 305 28.27 1.35 2.67
N GLN A 306 29.11 0.39 3.04
CA GLN A 306 30.14 0.62 4.05
C GLN A 306 31.19 1.53 3.44
N ASN A 307 31.26 2.79 3.90
CA ASN A 307 32.33 3.71 3.57
C ASN A 307 33.67 3.22 4.18
#